data_424d774154f38cd007cc7a252e249b33
#
_entry.id   424d774154f38cd007cc7a252e249b33
#
_cell.length_a   1.000
_cell.length_b   1.000
_cell.length_c   1.000
_cell.angle_alpha   90.00
_cell.angle_beta   90.00
_cell.angle_gamma   90.00
#
_symmetry.space_group_name_H-M   'P 1'
#
loop_
_entity.id
_entity.type
_entity.pdbx_description
1 polymer ?
#
loop_
_entity_poly.entity_id
_entity_poly.type
_entity_poly.pdbx_seq_one_letter_code
_entity_poly.pdbx_strand_id
1 'polypeptide(L)'
;MRKGLKLALELEQINVKNTYDMIDGYEIHLYGDERDNFDLYPLLNKPVFTVHYPLSRCDIAQIAQEYKTDYAQKVFDFCKSLNVGLVVHAESPSFDVFNNPNVEAFCKMVKDSGLILHVENCYRNIGAIEGLQIMRYMRNRINDQQVFPLLDTCHLMMSEMSFKYEERSFFHTIDSYKSDNFKMHLNDCIGSGEKETGGVHGTNFSSNLYLLRNILWKLYDLEKHAYPVDCILEIDEKDYINVPRAIELANNIDEIWNSYKNEY
;
A
#
# COMPACT_ATOMS: atom_id res chain seq x y z
N MET A 1 8.70 -3.75 -13.03
CA MET A 1 7.97 -2.93 -12.05
C MET A 1 6.85 -2.17 -12.75
N ARG A 2 5.64 -2.21 -12.21
CA ARG A 2 4.49 -1.41 -12.69
C ARG A 2 4.25 -0.26 -11.71
N LYS A 3 3.80 0.89 -12.23
CA LYS A 3 3.54 2.10 -11.43
C LYS A 3 2.04 2.37 -11.37
N GLY A 4 1.52 2.57 -10.16
CA GLY A 4 0.12 2.90 -9.91
C GLY A 4 -0.06 4.27 -9.25
N LEU A 5 -1.22 4.87 -9.43
CA LEU A 5 -1.64 6.08 -8.72
C LEU A 5 -2.77 5.80 -7.76
N LYS A 6 -2.79 6.51 -6.64
CA LYS A 6 -3.99 6.63 -5.78
C LYS A 6 -5.12 7.31 -6.55
N LEU A 7 -6.32 6.79 -6.42
CA LEU A 7 -7.51 7.30 -7.10
C LEU A 7 -8.75 7.10 -6.23
N ALA A 8 -9.52 8.15 -5.98
CA ALA A 8 -10.90 7.99 -5.53
C ALA A 8 -11.83 7.79 -6.74
N LEU A 9 -12.93 7.07 -6.56
CA LEU A 9 -13.93 6.83 -7.61
C LEU A 9 -14.80 8.08 -7.84
N GLU A 10 -14.15 9.15 -8.30
CA GLU A 10 -14.75 10.43 -8.66
C GLU A 10 -14.51 10.73 -10.14
N LEU A 11 -15.53 11.19 -10.84
CA LEU A 11 -15.48 11.38 -12.30
C LEU A 11 -14.33 12.30 -12.74
N GLU A 12 -14.08 13.37 -11.99
CA GLU A 12 -13.01 14.32 -12.30
C GLU A 12 -11.63 13.71 -12.16
N GLN A 13 -11.36 12.97 -11.06
CA GLN A 13 -10.10 12.25 -10.86
C GLN A 13 -9.88 11.20 -11.96
N ILE A 14 -10.91 10.42 -12.30
CA ILE A 14 -10.84 9.39 -13.33
C ILE A 14 -10.47 10.00 -14.68
N ASN A 15 -11.16 11.08 -15.09
CA ASN A 15 -10.91 11.72 -16.37
C ASN A 15 -9.48 12.24 -16.50
N VAL A 16 -8.94 12.88 -15.47
CA VAL A 16 -7.58 13.41 -15.49
C VAL A 16 -6.55 12.27 -15.42
N LYS A 17 -6.69 11.33 -14.49
CA LYS A 17 -5.68 10.27 -14.28
C LYS A 17 -5.63 9.27 -15.43
N ASN A 18 -6.72 9.07 -16.15
CA ASN A 18 -6.73 8.28 -17.36
C ASN A 18 -5.84 8.83 -18.49
N THR A 19 -5.43 10.11 -18.43
CA THR A 19 -4.54 10.72 -19.43
C THR A 19 -3.05 10.47 -19.21
N TYR A 20 -2.66 9.92 -18.07
CA TYR A 20 -1.24 9.73 -17.72
C TYR A 20 -0.68 8.41 -18.27
N ASP A 21 -0.08 8.43 -19.46
CA ASP A 21 0.43 7.24 -20.14
C ASP A 21 1.57 6.52 -19.38
N MET A 22 2.34 7.24 -18.57
CA MET A 22 3.44 6.67 -17.77
C MET A 22 2.98 5.83 -16.57
N ILE A 23 1.69 5.76 -16.31
CA ILE A 23 1.09 5.00 -15.20
C ILE A 23 0.48 3.71 -15.74
N ASP A 24 0.71 2.61 -15.04
CA ASP A 24 0.29 1.27 -15.44
C ASP A 24 -1.04 0.82 -14.82
N GLY A 25 -1.49 1.49 -13.75
CA GLY A 25 -2.73 1.13 -13.04
C GLY A 25 -3.07 2.05 -11.88
N TYR A 26 -4.04 1.62 -11.08
CA TYR A 26 -4.58 2.41 -9.97
C TYR A 26 -4.68 1.61 -8.68
N GLU A 27 -4.53 2.30 -7.56
CA GLU A 27 -5.08 1.88 -6.27
C GLU A 27 -6.31 2.74 -5.97
N ILE A 28 -7.45 2.10 -5.74
CA ILE A 28 -8.67 2.79 -5.38
C ILE A 28 -8.65 3.09 -3.87
N HIS A 29 -8.70 4.36 -3.50
CA HIS A 29 -8.85 4.81 -2.13
C HIS A 29 -10.30 5.12 -1.81
N LEU A 30 -10.82 4.49 -0.75
CA LEU A 30 -12.20 4.68 -0.31
C LEU A 30 -12.29 5.70 0.81
N TYR A 31 -13.37 6.50 0.80
CA TYR A 31 -13.69 7.47 1.85
C TYR A 31 -14.43 6.82 3.03
N GLY A 32 -15.22 5.79 2.76
CA GLY A 32 -16.02 5.09 3.74
C GLY A 32 -17.47 5.62 3.88
N ASP A 33 -17.95 6.33 2.89
CA ASP A 33 -19.29 6.93 2.86
C ASP A 33 -19.90 6.94 1.45
N GLU A 34 -20.94 7.74 1.23
CA GLU A 34 -21.68 7.86 -0.05
C GLU A 34 -20.85 8.39 -1.23
N ARG A 35 -19.66 8.94 -0.97
CA ARG A 35 -18.73 9.37 -2.04
C ARG A 35 -18.10 8.20 -2.77
N ASP A 36 -18.09 7.02 -2.18
CA ASP A 36 -17.54 5.82 -2.80
C ASP A 36 -18.48 5.29 -3.89
N ASN A 37 -18.35 5.83 -5.09
CA ASN A 37 -19.20 5.48 -6.23
C ASN A 37 -18.59 4.33 -7.05
N PHE A 38 -18.87 3.10 -6.65
CA PHE A 38 -18.37 1.89 -7.31
C PHE A 38 -18.85 1.75 -8.77
N ASP A 39 -19.92 2.41 -9.16
CA ASP A 39 -20.44 2.37 -10.53
C ASP A 39 -19.53 3.12 -11.52
N LEU A 40 -18.60 3.95 -11.04
CA LEU A 40 -17.63 4.65 -11.88
C LEU A 40 -16.42 3.79 -12.28
N TYR A 41 -16.21 2.64 -11.65
CA TYR A 41 -15.09 1.74 -11.96
C TYR A 41 -14.94 1.42 -13.46
N PRO A 42 -16.02 1.15 -14.25
CA PRO A 42 -15.87 0.83 -15.67
C PRO A 42 -15.29 1.96 -16.53
N LEU A 43 -15.19 3.18 -15.99
CA LEU A 43 -14.58 4.31 -16.68
C LEU A 43 -13.04 4.34 -16.58
N LEU A 44 -12.45 3.49 -15.75
CA LEU A 44 -11.00 3.36 -15.66
C LEU A 44 -10.46 2.69 -16.92
N ASN A 45 -9.43 3.28 -17.53
CA ASN A 45 -8.79 2.74 -18.73
C ASN A 45 -7.55 1.87 -18.42
N LYS A 46 -7.20 1.69 -17.17
CA LYS A 46 -6.08 0.87 -16.70
C LYS A 46 -6.52 -0.05 -15.57
N PRO A 47 -5.78 -1.15 -15.32
CA PRO A 47 -6.12 -2.10 -14.28
C PRO A 47 -6.07 -1.47 -12.88
N VAL A 48 -6.92 -1.96 -12.00
CA VAL A 48 -6.82 -1.72 -10.56
C VAL A 48 -5.84 -2.73 -9.98
N PHE A 49 -4.88 -2.26 -9.18
CA PHE A 49 -3.90 -3.09 -8.50
C PHE A 49 -4.41 -3.55 -7.13
N THR A 50 -5.02 -2.62 -6.41
CA THR A 50 -5.53 -2.81 -5.04
C THR A 50 -6.69 -1.84 -4.77
N VAL A 51 -7.46 -2.15 -3.74
CA VAL A 51 -8.45 -1.24 -3.15
C VAL A 51 -8.02 -0.97 -1.71
N HIS A 52 -7.84 0.29 -1.34
CA HIS A 52 -7.49 0.68 0.01
C HIS A 52 -8.77 0.92 0.83
N TYR A 53 -8.92 0.19 1.96
CA TYR A 53 -10.02 0.43 2.88
C TYR A 53 -9.94 1.85 3.46
N PRO A 54 -11.07 2.49 3.86
CA PRO A 54 -11.06 3.87 4.33
C PRO A 54 -10.04 4.11 5.44
N LEU A 55 -9.15 5.11 5.27
CA LEU A 55 -8.04 5.41 6.19
C LEU A 55 -8.47 5.59 7.66
N SER A 56 -9.69 6.10 7.89
CA SER A 56 -10.21 6.31 9.25
C SER A 56 -10.52 5.04 10.02
N ARG A 57 -10.54 3.88 9.35
CA ARG A 57 -10.95 2.57 9.90
C ARG A 57 -10.34 1.36 9.18
N CYS A 58 -9.19 1.54 8.53
CA CYS A 58 -8.50 0.47 7.80
C CYS A 58 -7.68 -0.49 8.68
N ASP A 59 -7.64 -0.23 9.97
CA ASP A 59 -6.98 -1.08 10.95
C ASP A 59 -7.68 -2.44 11.08
N ILE A 60 -6.89 -3.53 11.13
CA ILE A 60 -7.41 -4.91 11.14
C ILE A 60 -8.38 -5.14 12.31
N ALA A 61 -8.11 -4.62 13.51
CA ALA A 61 -8.99 -4.81 14.64
C ALA A 61 -10.30 -4.04 14.48
N GLN A 62 -10.28 -2.88 13.81
CA GLN A 62 -11.49 -2.11 13.49
C GLN A 62 -12.31 -2.80 12.41
N ILE A 63 -11.69 -3.21 11.31
CA ILE A 63 -12.38 -3.96 10.25
C ILE A 63 -13.01 -5.23 10.80
N ALA A 64 -12.34 -5.92 11.71
CA ALA A 64 -12.87 -7.11 12.36
C ALA A 64 -14.12 -6.83 13.24
N GLN A 65 -14.36 -5.61 13.67
CA GLN A 65 -15.58 -5.22 14.37
C GLN A 65 -16.73 -4.90 13.38
N GLU A 66 -16.42 -4.36 12.21
CA GLU A 66 -17.40 -3.88 11.25
C GLU A 66 -17.59 -4.73 9.99
N TYR A 67 -16.85 -5.86 9.84
CA TYR A 67 -16.86 -6.66 8.60
C TYR A 67 -18.22 -7.17 8.16
N LYS A 68 -19.23 -7.17 9.05
CA LYS A 68 -20.62 -7.57 8.75
C LYS A 68 -21.51 -6.41 8.31
N THR A 69 -21.03 -5.17 8.33
CA THR A 69 -21.82 -4.03 7.86
C THR A 69 -22.04 -4.11 6.36
N ASP A 70 -23.15 -3.53 5.89
CA ASP A 70 -23.46 -3.48 4.45
C ASP A 70 -22.34 -2.81 3.66
N TYR A 71 -21.71 -1.75 4.22
CA TYR A 71 -20.58 -1.08 3.59
C TYR A 71 -19.38 -2.01 3.43
N ALA A 72 -18.95 -2.67 4.49
CA ALA A 72 -17.81 -3.59 4.43
C ALA A 72 -18.06 -4.73 3.44
N GLN A 73 -19.26 -5.32 3.44
CA GLN A 73 -19.63 -6.38 2.49
C GLN A 73 -19.59 -5.87 1.05
N LYS A 74 -20.10 -4.65 0.78
CA LYS A 74 -20.03 -4.02 -0.54
C LYS A 74 -18.59 -3.86 -1.02
N VAL A 75 -17.67 -3.41 -0.15
CA VAL A 75 -16.24 -3.31 -0.46
C VAL A 75 -15.63 -4.67 -0.77
N PHE A 76 -15.93 -5.69 0.04
CA PHE A 76 -15.39 -7.04 -0.17
C PHE A 76 -15.89 -7.65 -1.49
N ASP A 77 -17.16 -7.48 -1.81
CA ASP A 77 -17.72 -7.95 -3.07
C ASP A 77 -17.13 -7.20 -4.27
N PHE A 78 -16.87 -5.91 -4.12
CA PHE A 78 -16.18 -5.10 -5.13
C PHE A 78 -14.76 -5.63 -5.38
N CYS A 79 -13.95 -5.83 -4.35
CA CYS A 79 -12.59 -6.38 -4.49
C CYS A 79 -12.61 -7.76 -5.18
N LYS A 80 -13.54 -8.64 -4.78
CA LYS A 80 -13.69 -9.96 -5.40
C LYS A 80 -14.12 -9.87 -6.86
N SER A 81 -15.02 -8.95 -7.21
CA SER A 81 -15.49 -8.77 -8.59
C SER A 81 -14.35 -8.34 -9.53
N LEU A 82 -13.37 -7.60 -9.01
CA LEU A 82 -12.17 -7.16 -9.73
C LEU A 82 -11.02 -8.16 -9.66
N ASN A 83 -11.12 -9.16 -8.80
CA ASN A 83 -10.03 -10.07 -8.46
C ASN A 83 -8.77 -9.32 -7.98
N VAL A 84 -8.94 -8.32 -7.13
CA VAL A 84 -7.86 -7.52 -6.53
C VAL A 84 -7.86 -7.62 -5.01
N GLY A 85 -6.70 -7.31 -4.41
CA GLY A 85 -6.56 -7.33 -2.96
C GLY A 85 -7.08 -6.05 -2.29
N LEU A 86 -7.57 -6.21 -1.07
CA LEU A 86 -7.95 -5.13 -0.16
C LEU A 86 -6.75 -4.77 0.71
N VAL A 87 -6.33 -3.50 0.70
CA VAL A 87 -5.30 -3.00 1.61
C VAL A 87 -5.91 -2.68 2.96
N VAL A 88 -5.28 -3.20 4.01
CA VAL A 88 -5.65 -3.03 5.40
C VAL A 88 -4.39 -2.74 6.23
N HIS A 89 -4.50 -1.91 7.27
CA HIS A 89 -3.38 -1.50 8.08
C HIS A 89 -3.13 -2.45 9.26
N ALA A 90 -1.87 -2.79 9.49
CA ALA A 90 -1.41 -3.43 10.72
C ALA A 90 -1.14 -2.36 11.81
N GLU A 91 -2.09 -1.44 12.03
CA GLU A 91 -1.89 -0.31 12.95
C GLU A 91 -2.25 -0.65 14.41
N SER A 92 -3.04 -1.68 14.62
CA SER A 92 -3.38 -2.17 15.95
C SER A 92 -2.19 -2.86 16.60
N PRO A 93 -1.93 -2.61 17.89
CA PRO A 93 -1.01 -3.43 18.66
C PRO A 93 -1.36 -4.92 18.57
N SER A 94 -0.34 -5.78 18.65
CA SER A 94 -0.53 -7.24 18.49
C SER A 94 -1.52 -7.84 19.49
N PHE A 95 -1.65 -7.26 20.71
CA PHE A 95 -2.64 -7.72 21.69
C PHE A 95 -4.09 -7.42 21.28
N ASP A 96 -4.34 -6.45 20.39
CA ASP A 96 -5.67 -6.16 19.85
C ASP A 96 -6.04 -7.12 18.72
N VAL A 97 -5.06 -7.73 18.10
CA VAL A 97 -5.20 -8.64 16.95
C VAL A 97 -5.12 -10.09 17.37
N PHE A 98 -4.12 -10.46 18.19
CA PHE A 98 -3.86 -11.84 18.54
C PHE A 98 -4.90 -12.37 19.53
N ASN A 99 -5.49 -13.53 19.22
CA ASN A 99 -6.53 -14.16 20.02
C ASN A 99 -7.81 -13.32 20.22
N ASN A 100 -8.05 -12.34 19.35
CA ASN A 100 -9.25 -11.55 19.33
C ASN A 100 -10.37 -12.31 18.58
N PRO A 101 -11.52 -12.61 19.24
CA PRO A 101 -12.59 -13.40 18.61
C PRO A 101 -13.17 -12.74 17.34
N ASN A 102 -13.20 -11.40 17.27
CA ASN A 102 -13.67 -10.70 16.07
C ASN A 102 -12.66 -10.86 14.93
N VAL A 103 -11.35 -10.79 15.21
CA VAL A 103 -10.30 -11.02 14.21
C VAL A 103 -10.32 -12.47 13.73
N GLU A 104 -10.52 -13.44 14.63
CA GLU A 104 -10.67 -14.85 14.24
C GLU A 104 -11.89 -15.06 13.31
N ALA A 105 -13.03 -14.44 13.65
CA ALA A 105 -14.24 -14.50 12.82
C ALA A 105 -14.05 -13.81 11.47
N PHE A 106 -13.35 -12.67 11.43
CA PHE A 106 -12.97 -11.98 10.21
C PHE A 106 -12.05 -12.84 9.35
N CYS A 107 -10.99 -13.42 9.93
CA CYS A 107 -10.10 -14.34 9.22
C CYS A 107 -10.85 -15.52 8.59
N LYS A 108 -11.81 -16.10 9.33
CA LYS A 108 -12.67 -17.16 8.80
C LYS A 108 -13.48 -16.66 7.60
N MET A 109 -14.10 -15.49 7.68
CA MET A 109 -14.85 -14.90 6.57
C MET A 109 -13.95 -14.67 5.35
N VAL A 110 -12.75 -14.08 5.53
CA VAL A 110 -11.78 -13.87 4.44
C VAL A 110 -11.42 -15.19 3.77
N LYS A 111 -11.11 -16.22 4.56
CA LYS A 111 -10.78 -17.57 4.06
C LYS A 111 -11.91 -18.14 3.21
N ASP A 112 -13.13 -18.11 3.74
CA ASP A 112 -14.30 -18.73 3.11
C ASP A 112 -14.77 -17.97 1.86
N SER A 113 -14.56 -16.65 1.80
CA SER A 113 -14.97 -15.79 0.69
C SER A 113 -13.98 -15.72 -0.47
N GLY A 114 -12.73 -16.12 -0.26
CA GLY A 114 -11.67 -15.95 -1.24
C GLY A 114 -11.13 -14.50 -1.37
N LEU A 115 -11.51 -13.58 -0.45
CA LEU A 115 -10.98 -12.22 -0.44
C LEU A 115 -9.46 -12.23 -0.25
N ILE A 116 -8.74 -11.41 -1.04
CA ILE A 116 -7.30 -11.21 -0.90
C ILE A 116 -7.07 -9.99 -0.01
N LEU A 117 -6.14 -10.09 0.94
CA LEU A 117 -5.71 -8.98 1.78
C LEU A 117 -4.24 -8.63 1.52
N HIS A 118 -3.96 -7.33 1.46
CA HIS A 118 -2.62 -6.76 1.58
C HIS A 118 -2.50 -6.07 2.93
N VAL A 119 -1.61 -6.57 3.79
CA VAL A 119 -1.40 -6.03 5.14
C VAL A 119 -0.24 -5.05 5.10
N GLU A 120 -0.56 -3.78 5.25
CA GLU A 120 0.38 -2.67 5.20
C GLU A 120 1.05 -2.43 6.57
N ASN A 121 2.36 -2.13 6.54
CA ASN A 121 3.07 -1.67 7.73
C ASN A 121 2.67 -0.23 8.09
N CYS A 122 2.65 0.06 9.37
CA CYS A 122 2.32 1.38 9.90
C CYS A 122 3.42 1.88 10.84
N TYR A 123 3.35 3.15 11.23
CA TYR A 123 4.39 3.77 12.07
C TYR A 123 3.90 4.21 13.45
N ARG A 124 2.57 4.35 13.66
CA ARG A 124 2.03 4.99 14.87
C ARG A 124 2.14 4.15 16.12
N ASN A 125 1.77 2.88 16.03
CA ASN A 125 1.66 1.99 17.17
C ASN A 125 2.56 0.77 17.05
N ILE A 126 2.96 0.42 15.85
CA ILE A 126 3.77 -0.76 15.54
C ILE A 126 4.78 -0.47 14.45
N GLY A 127 5.92 -1.15 14.50
CA GLY A 127 6.91 -1.10 13.44
C GLY A 127 6.67 -2.14 12.33
N ALA A 128 7.48 -2.09 11.28
CA ALA A 128 7.39 -3.00 10.15
C ALA A 128 7.51 -4.49 10.56
N ILE A 129 8.34 -4.80 11.55
CA ILE A 129 8.51 -6.20 12.04
C ILE A 129 7.22 -6.71 12.70
N GLU A 130 6.57 -5.90 13.52
CA GLU A 130 5.30 -6.28 14.15
C GLU A 130 4.18 -6.40 13.10
N GLY A 131 4.16 -5.52 12.10
CA GLY A 131 3.27 -5.66 10.94
C GLY A 131 3.43 -6.99 10.23
N LEU A 132 4.68 -7.47 10.02
CA LEU A 132 4.94 -8.81 9.50
C LEU A 132 4.47 -9.93 10.43
N GLN A 133 4.54 -9.75 11.75
CA GLN A 133 4.03 -10.75 12.71
C GLN A 133 2.50 -10.84 12.62
N ILE A 134 1.80 -9.71 12.53
CA ILE A 134 0.34 -9.64 12.33
C ILE A 134 -0.03 -10.31 11.01
N MET A 135 0.65 -9.97 9.92
CA MET A 135 0.43 -10.59 8.61
C MET A 135 0.60 -12.12 8.67
N ARG A 136 1.67 -12.62 9.31
CA ARG A 136 1.91 -14.06 9.49
C ARG A 136 0.83 -14.73 10.36
N TYR A 137 0.36 -14.04 11.40
CA TYR A 137 -0.74 -14.51 12.23
C TYR A 137 -2.02 -14.71 11.40
N MET A 138 -2.37 -13.72 10.57
CA MET A 138 -3.52 -13.82 9.66
C MET A 138 -3.34 -14.92 8.61
N ARG A 139 -2.13 -15.03 8.03
CA ARG A 139 -1.79 -16.06 7.05
C ARG A 139 -1.99 -17.48 7.58
N ASN A 140 -1.60 -17.71 8.83
CA ASN A 140 -1.81 -19.01 9.50
C ASN A 140 -3.28 -19.39 9.70
N ARG A 141 -4.20 -18.40 9.74
CA ARG A 141 -5.64 -18.59 9.92
C ARG A 141 -6.41 -18.63 8.62
N ILE A 142 -5.96 -17.91 7.65
CA ILE A 142 -6.55 -17.82 6.31
C ILE A 142 -5.84 -18.80 5.39
N ASN A 143 -4.83 -18.37 4.66
CA ASN A 143 -3.83 -19.15 3.92
C ASN A 143 -2.82 -18.22 3.25
N ASP A 144 -1.76 -18.80 2.66
CA ASP A 144 -0.68 -18.06 2.00
C ASP A 144 -1.07 -17.41 0.66
N GLN A 145 -2.20 -17.83 0.07
CA GLN A 145 -2.65 -17.33 -1.24
C GLN A 145 -3.60 -16.13 -1.13
N GLN A 146 -4.04 -15.80 0.07
CA GLN A 146 -5.01 -14.73 0.31
C GLN A 146 -4.46 -13.59 1.17
N VAL A 147 -3.30 -13.73 1.81
CA VAL A 147 -2.73 -12.70 2.68
C VAL A 147 -1.31 -12.39 2.25
N PHE A 148 -1.09 -11.19 1.80
CA PHE A 148 0.18 -10.68 1.31
C PHE A 148 0.64 -9.47 2.11
N PRO A 149 1.96 -9.25 2.24
CA PRO A 149 2.47 -7.99 2.81
C PRO A 149 2.37 -6.87 1.77
N LEU A 150 2.13 -5.66 2.25
CA LEU A 150 2.33 -4.40 1.52
C LEU A 150 3.31 -3.55 2.32
N LEU A 151 4.33 -3.03 1.65
CA LEU A 151 5.33 -2.18 2.27
C LEU A 151 5.11 -0.71 1.90
N ASP A 152 4.77 0.13 2.88
CA ASP A 152 4.86 1.57 2.75
C ASP A 152 6.25 2.04 3.18
N THR A 153 6.95 2.73 2.26
CA THR A 153 8.33 3.17 2.47
C THR A 153 8.43 4.35 3.43
N CYS A 154 7.44 5.25 3.44
CA CYS A 154 7.39 6.35 4.39
C CYS A 154 7.10 5.85 5.81
N HIS A 155 6.13 4.95 5.97
CA HIS A 155 5.84 4.33 7.27
C HIS A 155 7.06 3.58 7.82
N LEU A 156 7.80 2.89 6.95
CA LEU A 156 9.04 2.24 7.36
C LEU A 156 10.07 3.27 7.85
N MET A 157 10.31 4.32 7.07
CA MET A 157 11.26 5.36 7.45
C MET A 157 10.84 6.07 8.74
N MET A 158 9.57 6.39 8.91
CA MET A 158 9.06 7.05 10.12
C MET A 158 9.18 6.17 11.35
N SER A 159 8.98 4.86 11.24
CA SER A 159 9.17 3.92 12.35
C SER A 159 10.64 3.70 12.70
N GLU A 160 11.52 3.58 11.70
CA GLU A 160 12.94 3.34 11.88
C GLU A 160 13.69 4.58 12.38
N MET A 161 13.30 5.78 11.97
CA MET A 161 13.90 7.04 12.46
C MET A 161 13.73 7.22 13.96
N SER A 162 12.68 6.69 14.55
CA SER A 162 12.48 6.61 16.00
C SER A 162 13.52 5.72 16.68
N PHE A 163 14.16 4.77 15.94
CA PHE A 163 15.08 3.76 16.45
C PHE A 163 16.55 3.93 15.96
N LYS A 164 16.94 5.10 15.47
CA LYS A 164 18.28 5.34 14.87
C LYS A 164 18.52 4.46 13.64
N TYR A 165 17.93 4.87 12.56
CA TYR A 165 17.97 4.26 11.24
C TYR A 165 19.38 3.81 10.81
N GLU A 166 19.49 2.53 10.45
CA GLU A 166 20.59 1.99 9.66
C GLU A 166 20.06 1.61 8.26
N GLU A 167 20.60 2.18 7.19
CA GLU A 167 20.21 1.93 5.80
C GLU A 167 20.16 0.42 5.48
N ARG A 168 21.04 -0.35 6.10
CA ARG A 168 21.10 -1.80 5.97
C ARG A 168 19.83 -2.50 6.49
N SER A 169 19.23 -1.97 7.54
CA SER A 169 17.97 -2.45 8.13
C SER A 169 16.80 -2.25 7.17
N PHE A 170 16.74 -1.10 6.50
CA PHE A 170 15.73 -0.76 5.53
C PHE A 170 15.66 -1.78 4.36
N PHE A 171 16.82 -2.06 3.71
CA PHE A 171 16.85 -3.00 2.59
C PHE A 171 16.59 -4.44 3.02
N HIS A 172 16.99 -4.82 4.23
CA HIS A 172 16.64 -6.11 4.80
C HIS A 172 15.13 -6.26 5.04
N THR A 173 14.47 -5.17 5.42
CA THR A 173 13.01 -5.15 5.57
C THR A 173 12.32 -5.33 4.23
N ILE A 174 12.77 -4.67 3.15
CA ILE A 174 12.24 -4.91 1.79
C ILE A 174 12.33 -6.40 1.43
N ASP A 175 13.47 -7.06 1.69
CA ASP A 175 13.61 -8.50 1.47
C ASP A 175 12.62 -9.34 2.27
N SER A 176 12.26 -8.89 3.47
CA SER A 176 11.32 -9.59 4.34
C SER A 176 9.85 -9.46 3.87
N TYR A 177 9.55 -8.42 3.11
CA TYR A 177 8.21 -8.15 2.55
C TYR A 177 8.00 -8.77 1.17
N LYS A 178 9.04 -9.24 0.48
CA LYS A 178 8.91 -9.82 -0.86
C LYS A 178 7.95 -11.01 -0.89
N SER A 179 7.14 -11.07 -1.93
CA SER A 179 6.18 -12.15 -2.18
C SER A 179 5.83 -12.20 -3.67
N ASP A 180 5.15 -13.25 -4.12
CA ASP A 180 4.69 -13.39 -5.51
C ASP A 180 3.65 -12.32 -5.92
N ASN A 181 3.04 -11.65 -4.94
CA ASN A 181 2.11 -10.54 -5.11
C ASN A 181 2.58 -9.35 -4.28
N PHE A 182 3.81 -8.90 -4.54
CA PHE A 182 4.43 -7.81 -3.78
C PHE A 182 3.87 -6.46 -4.22
N LYS A 183 3.33 -5.72 -3.26
CA LYS A 183 2.86 -4.34 -3.43
C LYS A 183 3.68 -3.41 -2.54
N MET A 184 3.89 -2.20 -3.02
CA MET A 184 4.63 -1.17 -2.28
C MET A 184 3.93 0.18 -2.46
N HIS A 185 3.71 0.90 -1.36
CA HIS A 185 3.49 2.33 -1.40
C HIS A 185 4.86 3.02 -1.43
N LEU A 186 5.16 3.66 -2.54
CA LEU A 186 6.44 4.32 -2.77
C LEU A 186 6.29 5.82 -2.55
N ASN A 187 6.84 6.29 -1.46
CA ASN A 187 6.80 7.66 -1.00
C ASN A 187 7.99 7.93 -0.07
N ASP A 188 8.34 9.20 0.11
CA ASP A 188 9.36 9.66 1.06
C ASP A 188 8.68 10.35 2.24
N CYS A 189 9.43 10.63 3.30
CA CYS A 189 8.96 11.43 4.42
C CYS A 189 9.93 12.56 4.75
N ILE A 190 9.40 13.61 5.38
CA ILE A 190 10.22 14.71 5.97
C ILE A 190 9.99 14.71 7.47
N GLY A 191 11.07 14.56 8.23
CA GLY A 191 11.04 14.55 9.69
C GLY A 191 10.73 13.17 10.29
N SER A 192 10.81 13.08 11.61
CA SER A 192 10.50 11.85 12.34
C SER A 192 8.99 11.68 12.53
N GLY A 193 8.51 10.44 12.63
CA GLY A 193 7.12 10.10 12.92
C GLY A 193 6.65 10.45 14.34
N GLU A 194 7.52 11.08 15.15
CA GLU A 194 7.15 11.54 16.48
C GLU A 194 6.16 12.71 16.38
N LYS A 195 5.08 12.65 17.16
CA LYS A 195 4.02 13.67 17.20
C LYS A 195 4.52 15.10 17.40
N GLU A 196 5.69 15.26 18.01
CA GLU A 196 6.29 16.55 18.34
C GLU A 196 7.06 17.19 17.19
N THR A 197 7.49 16.42 16.17
CA THR A 197 8.31 16.91 15.06
C THR A 197 7.53 17.16 13.77
N GLY A 198 6.26 16.80 13.71
CA GLY A 198 5.39 17.09 12.58
C GLY A 198 5.88 16.44 11.28
N GLY A 199 6.33 15.20 11.33
CA GLY A 199 6.75 14.49 10.12
C GLY A 199 5.70 14.55 9.02
N VAL A 200 6.12 14.81 7.78
CA VAL A 200 5.24 14.87 6.61
C VAL A 200 5.33 13.57 5.86
N HIS A 201 4.21 12.86 5.83
CA HIS A 201 4.03 11.63 5.05
C HIS A 201 3.79 11.97 3.57
N GLY A 202 4.20 11.08 2.68
CA GLY A 202 3.81 11.16 1.28
C GLY A 202 4.54 12.23 0.46
N THR A 203 5.84 12.43 0.68
CA THR A 203 6.63 13.32 -0.19
C THR A 203 7.25 12.56 -1.37
N ASN A 204 7.62 13.31 -2.43
CA ASN A 204 8.18 12.74 -3.64
C ASN A 204 9.71 12.75 -3.59
N PHE A 205 10.48 11.97 -3.20
CA PHE A 205 11.97 11.88 -3.16
C PHE A 205 12.76 13.02 -3.82
N SER A 206 12.18 14.21 -4.06
CA SER A 206 12.87 15.32 -4.71
C SER A 206 14.10 15.82 -3.94
N SER A 207 14.06 15.68 -2.62
CA SER A 207 15.19 15.99 -1.73
C SER A 207 16.09 14.77 -1.44
N ASN A 208 15.71 13.55 -1.87
CA ASN A 208 16.39 12.32 -1.51
C ASN A 208 16.47 11.31 -2.67
N LEU A 209 16.93 11.78 -3.83
CA LEU A 209 17.10 10.93 -5.03
C LEU A 209 18.07 9.77 -4.82
N TYR A 210 19.03 9.91 -3.88
CA TYR A 210 19.93 8.81 -3.54
C TYR A 210 19.16 7.63 -2.93
N LEU A 211 18.26 7.88 -1.99
CA LEU A 211 17.44 6.84 -1.40
C LEU A 211 16.52 6.20 -2.45
N LEU A 212 15.88 7.02 -3.30
CA LEU A 212 15.07 6.51 -4.40
C LEU A 212 15.87 5.56 -5.31
N ARG A 213 17.08 5.93 -5.71
CA ARG A 213 17.95 5.06 -6.52
C ARG A 213 18.23 3.73 -5.84
N ASN A 214 18.53 3.75 -4.55
CA ASN A 214 18.82 2.53 -3.81
C ASN A 214 17.59 1.64 -3.67
N ILE A 215 16.41 2.20 -3.40
CA ILE A 215 15.15 1.45 -3.39
C ILE A 215 14.92 0.81 -4.76
N LEU A 216 14.98 1.59 -5.83
CA LEU A 216 14.74 1.10 -7.19
C LEU A 216 15.76 0.04 -7.62
N TRP A 217 17.02 0.16 -7.21
CA TRP A 217 18.02 -0.88 -7.41
C TRP A 217 17.62 -2.20 -6.76
N LYS A 218 17.16 -2.13 -5.50
CA LYS A 218 16.68 -3.30 -4.78
C LYS A 218 15.46 -3.95 -5.43
N LEU A 219 14.51 -3.14 -5.90
CA LEU A 219 13.34 -3.64 -6.63
C LEU A 219 13.73 -4.26 -7.98
N TYR A 220 14.70 -3.67 -8.68
CA TYR A 220 15.23 -4.23 -9.92
C TYR A 220 15.88 -5.61 -9.72
N ASP A 221 16.64 -5.77 -8.63
CA ASP A 221 17.19 -7.06 -8.23
C ASP A 221 16.09 -8.09 -7.93
N LEU A 222 15.04 -7.70 -7.21
CA LEU A 222 13.88 -8.57 -6.95
C LEU A 222 13.19 -9.01 -8.24
N GLU A 223 12.96 -8.11 -9.19
CA GLU A 223 12.35 -8.48 -10.49
C GLU A 223 13.20 -9.46 -11.29
N LYS A 224 14.54 -9.34 -11.26
CA LYS A 224 15.43 -10.32 -11.89
C LYS A 224 15.27 -11.73 -11.29
N HIS A 225 14.85 -11.81 -10.04
CA HIS A 225 14.57 -13.06 -9.32
C HIS A 225 13.09 -13.49 -9.37
N ALA A 226 12.33 -12.96 -10.34
CA ALA A 226 10.91 -13.26 -10.59
C ALA A 226 9.93 -12.82 -9.49
N TYR A 227 10.27 -11.77 -8.73
CA TYR A 227 9.34 -11.12 -7.82
C TYR A 227 8.81 -9.82 -8.45
N PRO A 228 7.68 -9.84 -9.17
CA PRO A 228 7.12 -8.62 -9.77
C PRO A 228 6.68 -7.65 -8.67
N VAL A 229 6.91 -6.36 -8.91
CA VAL A 229 6.56 -5.32 -7.94
C VAL A 229 5.59 -4.34 -8.57
N ASP A 230 4.46 -4.11 -7.88
CA ASP A 230 3.56 -3.00 -8.16
C ASP A 230 3.82 -1.88 -7.16
N CYS A 231 4.28 -0.74 -7.65
CA CYS A 231 4.55 0.44 -6.84
C CYS A 231 3.41 1.45 -6.99
N ILE A 232 2.67 1.69 -5.92
CA ILE A 232 1.68 2.76 -5.85
C ILE A 232 2.38 4.04 -5.38
N LEU A 233 2.30 5.08 -6.19
CA LEU A 233 2.89 6.39 -5.89
C LEU A 233 1.96 7.13 -4.92
N GLU A 234 2.19 6.94 -3.64
CA GLU A 234 1.36 7.49 -2.58
C GLU A 234 1.86 8.86 -2.13
N ILE A 235 1.74 9.84 -3.00
CA ILE A 235 2.20 11.21 -2.76
C ILE A 235 1.06 12.06 -2.22
N ASP A 236 1.36 12.83 -1.16
CA ASP A 236 0.42 13.79 -0.59
C ASP A 236 0.38 15.04 -1.47
N GLU A 237 -0.74 15.26 -2.13
CA GLU A 237 -0.97 16.32 -3.11
C GLU A 237 -1.96 17.35 -2.55
N LYS A 238 -1.83 18.62 -2.96
CA LYS A 238 -2.78 19.66 -2.56
C LYS A 238 -4.17 19.40 -3.12
N ASP A 239 -4.20 18.88 -4.32
CA ASP A 239 -5.42 18.45 -4.98
C ASP A 239 -5.12 17.07 -5.59
N TYR A 240 -5.93 16.07 -5.27
CA TYR A 240 -5.75 14.71 -5.76
C TYR A 240 -6.25 14.50 -7.19
N ILE A 241 -6.55 15.56 -7.92
CA ILE A 241 -6.97 15.53 -9.33
C ILE A 241 -5.74 15.53 -10.23
N ASN A 242 -4.89 16.57 -10.13
CA ASN A 242 -3.79 16.82 -11.06
C ASN A 242 -2.45 16.16 -10.67
N VAL A 243 -2.26 15.67 -9.51
CA VAL A 243 -1.13 14.91 -8.93
C VAL A 243 0.27 15.17 -9.53
N PRO A 244 0.74 16.44 -9.66
CA PRO A 244 1.98 16.78 -10.37
C PRO A 244 3.22 16.17 -9.71
N ARG A 245 3.24 16.04 -8.39
CA ARG A 245 4.38 15.46 -7.65
C ARG A 245 4.49 13.96 -7.83
N ALA A 246 3.36 13.27 -7.93
CA ALA A 246 3.35 11.84 -8.24
C ALA A 246 3.81 11.60 -9.70
N ILE A 247 3.44 12.47 -10.63
CA ILE A 247 3.92 12.39 -12.03
C ILE A 247 5.43 12.70 -12.13
N GLU A 248 5.93 13.68 -11.38
CA GLU A 248 7.37 13.92 -11.29
C GLU A 248 8.11 12.68 -10.77
N LEU A 249 7.60 12.05 -9.72
CA LEU A 249 8.18 10.81 -9.20
C LEU A 249 8.13 9.68 -10.25
N ALA A 250 7.03 9.53 -10.98
CA ALA A 250 6.91 8.52 -12.03
C ALA A 250 7.98 8.69 -13.12
N ASN A 251 8.25 9.94 -13.53
CA ASN A 251 9.30 10.24 -14.51
C ASN A 251 10.71 9.93 -13.96
N ASN A 252 11.01 10.33 -12.72
CA ASN A 252 12.28 10.02 -12.07
C ASN A 252 12.52 8.51 -11.97
N ILE A 253 11.47 7.75 -11.68
CA ILE A 253 11.51 6.28 -11.66
C ILE A 253 11.89 5.75 -13.04
N ASP A 254 11.25 6.22 -14.11
CA ASP A 254 11.52 5.75 -15.47
C ASP A 254 12.97 6.02 -15.89
N GLU A 255 13.51 7.21 -15.61
CA GLU A 255 14.90 7.55 -15.90
C GLU A 255 15.87 6.61 -15.17
N ILE A 256 15.69 6.44 -13.87
CA ILE A 256 16.55 5.59 -13.05
C ILE A 256 16.44 4.12 -13.48
N TRP A 257 15.22 3.63 -13.68
CA TRP A 257 14.97 2.23 -14.07
C TRP A 257 15.56 1.88 -15.43
N ASN A 258 15.48 2.79 -16.38
CA ASN A 258 16.08 2.60 -17.69
C ASN A 258 17.61 2.65 -17.65
N SER A 259 18.23 3.40 -16.72
CA SER A 259 19.67 3.35 -16.55
C SER A 259 20.14 1.97 -16.13
N TYR A 260 19.42 1.29 -15.23
CA TYR A 260 19.78 -0.07 -14.81
C TYR A 260 19.68 -1.10 -15.91
N LYS A 261 18.67 -0.99 -16.80
CA LYS A 261 18.53 -1.87 -17.95
C LYS A 261 19.66 -1.74 -18.97
N ASN A 262 20.28 -0.57 -19.03
CA ASN A 262 21.38 -0.29 -19.98
C ASN A 262 22.75 -0.65 -19.41
N GLU A 263 22.89 -0.72 -18.10
CA GLU A 263 24.16 -1.01 -17.41
C GLU A 263 24.36 -2.50 -17.09
N TYR A 264 23.30 -3.27 -17.03
CA TYR A 264 23.25 -4.69 -16.57
C TYR A 264 22.38 -5.57 -17.47
#